data_e6685346cb602422e18c7b222a265830
#
_entry.id   e6685346cb602422e18c7b222a265830
#
_cell.length_a   1.000
_cell.length_b   1.000
_cell.length_c   1.000
_cell.angle_alpha   90.00
_cell.angle_beta   90.00
_cell.angle_gamma   90.00
#
_symmetry.space_group_name_H-M   'P 1'
#
loop_
_entity.id
_entity.type
_entity.pdbx_description
1 polymer ?
#
loop_
_entity_poly.entity_id
_entity_poly.type
_entity_poly.pdbx_seq_one_letter_code
_entity_poly.pdbx_strand_id
1 'polypeptide(L)'
;RHCDGRKVLPEHVEQLANWAPQAERKDEIPFVVARVVLQDFTGVPLLADLAAMRSAAARLGQDPQKIEPLVPVDLVVDHSVMVDHYGTRNALDLNMKLEFQRNRERYQFMKWGMQAFKTFGVVPPGFGIVHQVNLEYLARGVHQGTDGVVYPDTLVGTDSHTTMINGIGVVGWGVGGIEA
;
A
#
# COMPACT_ATOMS: atom_id res chain seq x y z
N ARG A 1 0.72 -2.94 -19.28
CA ARG A 1 0.26 -1.79 -18.49
C ARG A 1 1.35 -0.73 -18.30
N HIS A 2 2.59 -1.12 -18.03
CA HIS A 2 3.70 -0.21 -17.75
C HIS A 2 4.81 -0.25 -18.81
N CYS A 3 4.49 -0.65 -20.04
CA CYS A 3 5.43 -0.64 -21.16
C CYS A 3 5.63 0.83 -21.62
N ASP A 4 6.53 1.52 -20.95
CA ASP A 4 6.81 2.95 -21.11
C ASP A 4 8.05 3.22 -21.99
N GLY A 5 8.70 2.15 -22.48
CA GLY A 5 9.94 2.22 -23.25
C GLY A 5 11.17 2.67 -22.44
N ARG A 6 11.07 2.67 -21.08
CA ARG A 6 12.17 3.03 -20.18
C ARG A 6 12.51 1.90 -19.22
N LYS A 7 11.59 1.60 -18.27
CA LYS A 7 11.74 0.47 -17.33
C LYS A 7 11.21 -0.81 -17.94
N VAL A 8 9.99 -0.76 -18.50
CA VAL A 8 9.38 -1.90 -19.17
C VAL A 8 9.43 -1.68 -20.66
N LEU A 9 10.20 -2.52 -21.34
CA LEU A 9 10.44 -2.46 -22.78
C LEU A 9 9.55 -3.44 -23.52
N PRO A 10 9.32 -3.25 -24.85
CA PRO A 10 8.59 -4.21 -25.67
C PRO A 10 9.16 -5.63 -25.60
N GLU A 11 10.50 -5.75 -25.56
CA GLU A 11 11.18 -7.05 -25.43
C GLU A 11 10.78 -7.82 -24.19
N HIS A 12 10.51 -7.15 -23.06
CA HIS A 12 10.03 -7.80 -21.84
C HIS A 12 8.62 -8.38 -22.04
N VAL A 13 7.79 -7.72 -22.84
CA VAL A 13 6.45 -8.22 -23.19
C VAL A 13 6.54 -9.46 -24.08
N GLU A 14 7.47 -9.44 -25.07
CA GLU A 14 7.72 -10.59 -25.94
C GLU A 14 8.28 -11.77 -25.15
N GLN A 15 9.20 -11.55 -24.20
CA GLN A 15 9.72 -12.60 -23.31
C GLN A 15 8.60 -13.27 -22.52
N LEU A 16 7.66 -12.49 -21.98
CA LEU A 16 6.49 -13.04 -21.28
C LEU A 16 5.54 -13.80 -22.21
N ALA A 17 5.33 -13.31 -23.42
CA ALA A 17 4.47 -13.98 -24.41
C ALA A 17 5.07 -15.33 -24.85
N ASN A 18 6.39 -15.42 -24.90
CA ASN A 18 7.14 -16.63 -25.24
C ASN A 18 7.50 -17.51 -24.01
N TRP A 19 6.90 -17.25 -22.85
CA TRP A 19 7.20 -17.98 -21.63
C TRP A 19 6.91 -19.47 -21.77
N ALA A 20 7.88 -20.31 -21.40
CA ALA A 20 7.76 -21.75 -21.43
C ALA A 20 7.98 -22.36 -20.03
N PRO A 21 7.12 -23.28 -19.56
CA PRO A 21 7.20 -23.84 -18.20
C PRO A 21 8.54 -24.49 -17.85
N GLN A 22 9.17 -25.14 -18.84
CA GLN A 22 10.41 -25.90 -18.69
C GLN A 22 11.68 -25.10 -19.09
N ALA A 23 11.56 -23.87 -19.49
CA ALA A 23 12.70 -23.05 -19.84
C ALA A 23 13.55 -22.69 -18.62
N GLU A 24 14.85 -22.56 -18.80
CA GLU A 24 15.75 -22.06 -17.77
C GLU A 24 15.40 -20.61 -17.42
N ARG A 25 15.41 -20.29 -16.14
CA ARG A 25 15.11 -18.95 -15.62
C ARG A 25 16.40 -18.14 -15.51
N LYS A 26 16.77 -17.42 -16.55
CA LYS A 26 18.01 -16.61 -16.61
C LYS A 26 17.76 -15.13 -16.57
N ASP A 27 16.60 -14.70 -17.06
CA ASP A 27 16.31 -13.28 -17.27
C ASP A 27 15.40 -12.74 -16.18
N GLU A 28 15.68 -11.54 -15.73
CA GLU A 28 14.81 -10.74 -14.88
C GLU A 28 14.04 -9.75 -15.74
N ILE A 29 12.76 -9.58 -15.45
CA ILE A 29 11.92 -8.58 -16.09
C ILE A 29 11.39 -7.60 -15.03
N PRO A 30 11.33 -6.30 -15.32
CA PRO A 30 10.73 -5.32 -14.43
C PRO A 30 9.24 -5.63 -14.22
N PHE A 31 8.81 -5.57 -12.97
CA PHE A 31 7.42 -5.80 -12.61
C PHE A 31 6.90 -4.64 -11.74
N VAL A 32 5.71 -4.15 -12.04
CA VAL A 32 5.02 -3.13 -11.24
C VAL A 32 3.76 -3.75 -10.66
N VAL A 33 3.69 -3.81 -9.34
CA VAL A 33 2.51 -4.32 -8.61
C VAL A 33 1.27 -3.47 -8.88
N ALA A 34 0.09 -4.01 -8.61
CA ALA A 34 -1.16 -3.28 -8.78
C ALA A 34 -1.36 -2.23 -7.69
N ARG A 35 -0.92 -2.52 -6.46
CA ARG A 35 -1.09 -1.65 -5.28
C ARG A 35 -0.07 -1.97 -4.20
N VAL A 36 0.00 -1.09 -3.20
CA VAL A 36 0.80 -1.27 -1.97
C VAL A 36 -0.13 -1.28 -0.76
N VAL A 37 0.12 -2.18 0.18
CA VAL A 37 -0.60 -2.22 1.46
C VAL A 37 0.38 -2.01 2.60
N LEU A 38 0.12 -0.99 3.40
CA LEU A 38 0.98 -0.60 4.51
C LEU A 38 0.31 -0.89 5.84
N GLN A 39 1.10 -1.37 6.78
CA GLN A 39 0.78 -1.32 8.21
C GLN A 39 1.10 0.08 8.73
N ASP A 40 0.41 0.57 9.75
CA ASP A 40 0.61 1.96 10.21
C ASP A 40 2.00 2.20 10.85
N PHE A 41 2.59 1.23 11.55
CA PHE A 41 3.93 1.38 12.12
C PHE A 41 5.04 1.48 11.08
N THR A 42 4.88 0.82 9.96
CA THR A 42 5.85 0.82 8.84
C THR A 42 5.46 1.80 7.75
N GLY A 43 4.18 2.09 7.60
CA GLY A 43 3.64 2.96 6.57
C GLY A 43 3.68 4.45 6.91
N VAL A 44 3.60 4.82 8.20
CA VAL A 44 3.78 6.23 8.59
C VAL A 44 5.18 6.75 8.28
N PRO A 45 6.28 6.01 8.53
CA PRO A 45 7.60 6.39 8.02
C PRO A 45 7.66 6.59 6.51
N LEU A 46 7.07 5.69 5.72
CA LEU A 46 6.99 5.82 4.26
C LEU A 46 6.25 7.12 3.85
N LEU A 47 5.15 7.43 4.51
CA LEU A 47 4.43 8.69 4.27
C LEU A 47 5.29 9.92 4.63
N ALA A 48 6.13 9.81 5.67
CA ALA A 48 7.08 10.86 6.04
C ALA A 48 8.15 11.07 4.96
N ASP A 49 8.63 9.99 4.34
CA ASP A 49 9.58 10.06 3.22
C ASP A 49 8.95 10.72 1.99
N LEU A 50 7.72 10.37 1.64
CA LEU A 50 6.98 11.06 0.57
C LEU A 50 6.81 12.56 0.86
N ALA A 51 6.52 12.92 2.11
CA ALA A 51 6.43 14.32 2.53
C ALA A 51 7.79 15.05 2.43
N ALA A 52 8.88 14.37 2.83
CA ALA A 52 10.24 14.88 2.70
C ALA A 52 10.65 15.08 1.24
N MET A 53 10.29 14.15 0.35
CA MET A 53 10.51 14.26 -1.09
C MET A 53 9.79 15.48 -1.68
N ARG A 54 8.53 15.74 -1.29
CA ARG A 54 7.81 16.96 -1.69
C ARG A 54 8.50 18.22 -1.21
N SER A 55 8.97 18.22 0.03
CA SER A 55 9.73 19.36 0.59
C SER A 55 11.05 19.60 -0.15
N ALA A 56 11.73 18.51 -0.54
CA ALA A 56 12.95 18.61 -1.34
C ALA A 56 12.65 19.15 -2.76
N ALA A 57 11.60 18.66 -3.42
CA ALA A 57 11.18 19.17 -4.73
C ALA A 57 10.90 20.68 -4.68
N ALA A 58 10.17 21.16 -3.65
CA ALA A 58 9.89 22.57 -3.45
C ALA A 58 11.19 23.40 -3.28
N ARG A 59 12.14 22.93 -2.46
CA ARG A 59 13.44 23.59 -2.28
C ARG A 59 14.24 23.68 -3.57
N LEU A 60 14.08 22.72 -4.47
CA LEU A 60 14.71 22.70 -5.79
C LEU A 60 13.93 23.49 -6.85
N GLY A 61 12.88 24.22 -6.47
CA GLY A 61 12.05 24.97 -7.40
C GLY A 61 11.18 24.10 -8.32
N GLN A 62 10.99 22.84 -7.96
CA GLN A 62 10.12 21.91 -8.68
C GLN A 62 8.73 21.85 -8.05
N ASP A 63 7.75 21.46 -8.85
CA ASP A 63 6.39 21.26 -8.36
C ASP A 63 6.30 20.03 -7.42
N PRO A 64 6.00 20.22 -6.11
CA PRO A 64 5.88 19.12 -5.17
C PRO A 64 4.78 18.11 -5.53
N GLN A 65 3.75 18.54 -6.28
CA GLN A 65 2.64 17.67 -6.67
C GLN A 65 3.05 16.59 -7.68
N LYS A 66 4.24 16.71 -8.29
CA LYS A 66 4.82 15.64 -9.12
C LYS A 66 5.25 14.42 -8.33
N ILE A 67 5.44 14.58 -7.01
CA ILE A 67 5.74 13.46 -6.12
C ILE A 67 4.43 12.81 -5.70
N GLU A 68 4.14 11.66 -6.31
CA GLU A 68 2.96 10.83 -6.07
C GLU A 68 3.40 9.35 -6.03
N PRO A 69 2.72 8.49 -5.27
CA PRO A 69 2.89 7.06 -5.38
C PRO A 69 2.62 6.58 -6.81
N LEU A 70 3.44 5.66 -7.33
CA LEU A 70 3.29 5.11 -8.69
C LEU A 70 2.06 4.22 -8.84
N VAL A 71 1.60 3.64 -7.74
CA VAL A 71 0.42 2.78 -7.65
C VAL A 71 -0.41 3.16 -6.42
N PRO A 72 -1.68 2.79 -6.35
CA PRO A 72 -2.50 3.04 -5.17
C PRO A 72 -1.88 2.45 -3.90
N VAL A 73 -1.97 3.18 -2.81
CA VAL A 73 -1.45 2.81 -1.49
C VAL A 73 -2.59 2.82 -0.49
N ASP A 74 -2.78 1.72 0.24
CA ASP A 74 -3.69 1.62 1.37
C ASP A 74 -2.90 1.41 2.66
N LEU A 75 -2.98 2.35 3.59
CA LEU A 75 -2.41 2.24 4.91
C LEU A 75 -3.50 1.80 5.89
N VAL A 76 -3.27 0.67 6.56
CA VAL A 76 -4.21 0.12 7.54
C VAL A 76 -3.69 0.36 8.95
N VAL A 77 -4.50 1.01 9.78
CA VAL A 77 -4.23 1.14 11.22
C VAL A 77 -4.67 -0.15 11.90
N ASP A 78 -3.70 -1.02 12.18
CA ASP A 78 -3.98 -2.37 12.69
C ASP A 78 -3.41 -2.65 14.08
N HIS A 79 -2.77 -1.68 14.71
CA HIS A 79 -2.30 -1.83 16.07
C HIS A 79 -3.46 -1.99 17.06
N SER A 80 -3.22 -2.70 18.15
CA SER A 80 -4.22 -2.93 19.19
C SER A 80 -4.64 -1.64 19.86
N VAL A 81 -5.93 -1.38 19.92
CA VAL A 81 -6.50 -0.30 20.74
C VAL A 81 -6.38 -0.68 22.21
N MET A 82 -5.78 0.19 23.00
CA MET A 82 -5.63 -0.02 24.44
C MET A 82 -7.00 -0.01 25.13
N VAL A 83 -7.26 -1.02 25.97
CA VAL A 83 -8.52 -1.17 26.69
C VAL A 83 -8.42 -0.51 28.07
N ASP A 84 -8.93 0.71 28.18
CA ASP A 84 -9.06 1.44 29.45
C ASP A 84 -10.46 1.25 30.07
N HIS A 85 -11.45 1.09 29.20
CA HIS A 85 -12.86 0.90 29.59
C HIS A 85 -13.34 -0.49 29.16
N TYR A 86 -14.04 -1.18 30.03
CA TYR A 86 -14.58 -2.52 29.77
C TYR A 86 -15.90 -2.75 30.54
N GLY A 87 -16.61 -3.81 30.18
CA GLY A 87 -17.82 -4.24 30.88
C GLY A 87 -19.04 -3.32 30.75
N THR A 88 -19.00 -2.29 29.91
CA THR A 88 -20.10 -1.36 29.65
C THR A 88 -20.42 -1.28 28.18
N ARG A 89 -21.66 -0.89 27.82
CA ARG A 89 -22.11 -0.81 26.42
C ARG A 89 -21.31 0.22 25.58
N ASN A 90 -20.81 1.26 26.20
CA ASN A 90 -20.06 2.34 25.55
C ASN A 90 -18.54 2.21 25.69
N ALA A 91 -18.04 1.07 26.18
CA ALA A 91 -16.62 0.86 26.39
C ALA A 91 -15.82 1.01 25.09
N LEU A 92 -16.31 0.48 23.97
CA LEU A 92 -15.68 0.61 22.67
C LEU A 92 -15.52 2.09 22.27
N ASP A 93 -16.58 2.87 22.34
CA ASP A 93 -16.56 4.29 21.96
C ASP A 93 -15.59 5.11 22.82
N LEU A 94 -15.54 4.79 24.13
CA LEU A 94 -14.63 5.44 25.05
C LEU A 94 -13.16 5.11 24.74
N ASN A 95 -12.86 3.84 24.48
CA ASN A 95 -11.52 3.41 24.11
C ASN A 95 -11.09 4.02 22.76
N MET A 96 -11.96 4.05 21.76
CA MET A 96 -11.69 4.69 20.47
C MET A 96 -11.44 6.18 20.63
N LYS A 97 -12.19 6.88 21.47
CA LYS A 97 -11.96 8.30 21.77
C LYS A 97 -10.57 8.54 22.38
N LEU A 98 -10.16 7.69 23.32
CA LEU A 98 -8.82 7.74 23.92
C LEU A 98 -7.73 7.42 22.89
N GLU A 99 -7.95 6.45 22.02
CA GLU A 99 -7.04 6.09 20.93
C GLU A 99 -6.75 7.31 20.03
N PHE A 100 -7.79 7.97 19.53
CA PHE A 100 -7.64 9.18 18.71
C PHE A 100 -7.00 10.36 19.47
N GLN A 101 -7.25 10.46 20.76
CA GLN A 101 -6.66 11.49 21.60
C GLN A 101 -5.16 11.26 21.83
N ARG A 102 -4.76 10.01 22.14
CA ARG A 102 -3.37 9.62 22.41
C ARG A 102 -2.50 9.70 21.16
N ASN A 103 -3.05 9.32 20.03
CA ASN A 103 -2.34 9.28 18.74
C ASN A 103 -2.72 10.44 17.81
N ARG A 104 -3.12 11.57 18.36
CA ARG A 104 -3.68 12.70 17.61
C ARG A 104 -2.78 13.18 16.47
N GLU A 105 -1.50 13.36 16.73
CA GLU A 105 -0.54 13.84 15.72
C GLU A 105 -0.37 12.83 14.58
N ARG A 106 -0.29 11.53 14.90
CA ARG A 106 -0.22 10.46 13.92
C ARG A 106 -1.44 10.47 13.01
N TYR A 107 -2.64 10.52 13.58
CA TYR A 107 -3.88 10.52 12.78
C TYR A 107 -4.06 11.80 11.97
N GLN A 108 -3.62 12.94 12.49
CA GLN A 108 -3.59 14.18 11.72
C GLN A 108 -2.66 14.08 10.52
N PHE A 109 -1.49 13.47 10.69
CA PHE A 109 -0.52 13.27 9.62
C PHE A 109 -1.04 12.30 8.56
N MET A 110 -1.62 11.16 8.95
CA MET A 110 -2.26 10.23 8.00
C MET A 110 -3.40 10.88 7.23
N LYS A 111 -4.24 11.66 7.92
CA LYS A 111 -5.32 12.41 7.26
C LYS A 111 -4.80 13.45 6.27
N TRP A 112 -3.69 14.12 6.60
CA TRP A 112 -3.00 14.98 5.65
C TRP A 112 -2.53 14.19 4.43
N GLY A 113 -1.95 13.02 4.60
CA GLY A 113 -1.53 12.14 3.52
C GLY A 113 -2.65 11.81 2.54
N MET A 114 -3.83 11.43 3.06
CA MET A 114 -5.03 11.19 2.23
C MET A 114 -5.47 12.41 1.42
N GLN A 115 -5.20 13.61 1.89
CA GLN A 115 -5.55 14.85 1.20
C GLN A 115 -4.45 15.33 0.24
N ALA A 116 -3.20 15.02 0.58
CA ALA A 116 -2.03 15.44 -0.15
C ALA A 116 -1.77 14.56 -1.39
N PHE A 117 -2.01 13.26 -1.28
CA PHE A 117 -1.76 12.28 -2.35
C PHE A 117 -3.08 11.71 -2.89
N LYS A 118 -3.19 11.61 -4.22
CA LYS A 118 -4.44 11.23 -4.91
C LYS A 118 -4.82 9.76 -4.69
N THR A 119 -3.82 8.89 -4.52
CA THR A 119 -4.00 7.43 -4.48
C THR A 119 -3.62 6.85 -3.12
N PHE A 120 -3.58 7.66 -2.08
CA PHE A 120 -3.26 7.23 -0.72
C PHE A 120 -4.52 7.14 0.13
N GLY A 121 -4.89 5.92 0.51
CA GLY A 121 -6.01 5.61 1.38
C GLY A 121 -5.56 5.25 2.79
N VAL A 122 -6.44 5.45 3.79
CA VAL A 122 -6.22 5.01 5.17
C VAL A 122 -7.45 4.29 5.68
N VAL A 123 -7.25 3.07 6.18
CA VAL A 123 -8.26 2.33 6.95
C VAL A 123 -8.07 2.66 8.42
N PRO A 124 -9.07 3.26 9.10
CA PRO A 124 -8.94 3.68 10.49
C PRO A 124 -8.87 2.51 11.47
N PRO A 125 -8.50 2.74 12.75
CA PRO A 125 -8.43 1.69 13.75
C PRO A 125 -9.80 1.05 14.03
N GLY A 126 -9.79 -0.23 14.42
CA GLY A 126 -11.00 -0.98 14.75
C GLY A 126 -11.64 -1.72 13.56
N PHE A 127 -11.06 -1.68 12.38
CA PHE A 127 -11.56 -2.37 11.18
C PHE A 127 -10.84 -3.69 10.87
N GLY A 128 -10.07 -4.20 11.78
CA GLY A 128 -9.40 -5.49 11.69
C GLY A 128 -7.94 -5.41 11.28
N ILE A 129 -7.25 -6.53 11.43
CA ILE A 129 -5.82 -6.70 11.13
C ILE A 129 -5.56 -6.54 9.63
N VAL A 130 -4.47 -5.85 9.27
CA VAL A 130 -4.11 -5.58 7.87
C VAL A 130 -3.91 -6.86 7.08
N HIS A 131 -3.11 -7.80 7.60
CA HIS A 131 -2.71 -9.02 6.88
C HIS A 131 -3.66 -10.22 7.08
N GLN A 132 -4.89 -9.97 7.43
CA GLN A 132 -5.99 -10.94 7.47
C GLN A 132 -7.25 -10.31 6.89
N VAL A 133 -8.04 -9.64 7.71
CA VAL A 133 -9.33 -9.05 7.33
C VAL A 133 -9.19 -8.07 6.17
N ASN A 134 -8.22 -7.13 6.27
CA ASN A 134 -8.07 -6.07 5.27
C ASN A 134 -7.40 -6.54 3.98
N LEU A 135 -6.56 -7.56 4.00
CA LEU A 135 -6.05 -8.17 2.76
C LEU A 135 -7.20 -8.69 1.89
N GLU A 136 -8.12 -9.45 2.47
CA GLU A 136 -9.29 -9.96 1.75
C GLU A 136 -10.25 -8.86 1.35
N TYR A 137 -10.55 -7.94 2.26
CA TYR A 137 -11.51 -6.86 2.02
C TYR A 137 -11.08 -5.91 0.91
N LEU A 138 -9.79 -5.59 0.83
CA LEU A 138 -9.21 -4.71 -0.18
C LEU A 138 -8.89 -5.45 -1.50
N ALA A 139 -8.85 -6.79 -1.49
CA ALA A 139 -8.54 -7.58 -2.67
C ALA A 139 -9.64 -7.50 -3.72
N ARG A 140 -9.25 -7.36 -4.97
CA ARG A 140 -10.18 -7.28 -6.12
C ARG A 140 -10.04 -8.45 -7.09
N GLY A 141 -8.96 -9.21 -6.98
CA GLY A 141 -8.63 -10.27 -7.93
C GLY A 141 -8.22 -9.73 -9.31
N VAL A 142 -9.00 -8.83 -9.87
CA VAL A 142 -8.75 -8.20 -11.18
C VAL A 142 -9.04 -6.71 -11.09
N HIS A 143 -8.15 -5.91 -11.64
CA HIS A 143 -8.29 -4.46 -11.80
C HIS A 143 -8.52 -4.09 -13.26
N GLN A 144 -9.18 -2.96 -13.48
CA GLN A 144 -9.29 -2.30 -14.78
C GLN A 144 -8.75 -0.87 -14.65
N GLY A 145 -7.75 -0.56 -15.47
CA GLY A 145 -7.20 0.79 -15.56
C GLY A 145 -8.16 1.77 -16.27
N THR A 146 -7.89 3.06 -16.14
CA THR A 146 -8.65 4.12 -16.85
C THR A 146 -8.49 4.06 -18.36
N ASP A 147 -7.42 3.40 -18.82
CA ASP A 147 -7.12 3.10 -20.22
C ASP A 147 -7.84 1.85 -20.75
N GLY A 148 -8.66 1.20 -19.90
CA GLY A 148 -9.37 -0.02 -20.23
C GLY A 148 -8.53 -1.30 -20.12
N VAL A 149 -7.25 -1.22 -19.80
CA VAL A 149 -6.39 -2.39 -19.61
C VAL A 149 -6.81 -3.13 -18.35
N VAL A 150 -7.00 -4.45 -18.50
CA VAL A 150 -7.35 -5.36 -17.40
C VAL A 150 -6.09 -6.09 -16.95
N TYR A 151 -5.88 -6.17 -15.62
CA TYR A 151 -4.70 -6.81 -15.03
C TYR A 151 -5.01 -7.44 -13.68
N PRO A 152 -4.28 -8.51 -13.30
CA PRO A 152 -4.49 -9.19 -12.02
C PRO A 152 -4.11 -8.29 -10.84
N ASP A 153 -4.78 -8.52 -9.71
CA ASP A 153 -4.39 -7.94 -8.43
C ASP A 153 -3.07 -8.55 -7.98
N THR A 154 -2.15 -7.68 -7.63
CA THR A 154 -0.83 -8.01 -7.09
C THR A 154 -0.41 -6.91 -6.15
N LEU A 155 0.27 -7.24 -5.07
CA LEU A 155 0.64 -6.21 -4.11
C LEU A 155 2.00 -6.44 -3.45
N VAL A 156 2.57 -5.33 -3.00
CA VAL A 156 3.65 -5.29 -2.01
C VAL A 156 3.07 -4.78 -0.70
N GLY A 157 3.45 -5.41 0.39
CA GLY A 157 3.07 -4.97 1.73
C GLY A 157 4.27 -4.88 2.66
N THR A 158 4.19 -4.04 3.67
CA THR A 158 5.29 -3.75 4.60
C THR A 158 5.39 -4.73 5.78
N ASP A 159 4.98 -5.97 5.57
CA ASP A 159 5.04 -7.04 6.57
C ASP A 159 5.23 -8.41 5.90
N SER A 160 5.93 -9.33 6.57
CA SER A 160 6.12 -10.70 6.08
C SER A 160 4.80 -11.46 5.89
N HIS A 161 3.75 -11.13 6.65
CA HIS A 161 2.42 -11.73 6.53
C HIS A 161 1.65 -11.29 5.28
N THR A 162 2.16 -10.34 4.51
CA THR A 162 1.57 -9.93 3.22
C THR A 162 1.36 -11.12 2.28
N THR A 163 2.24 -12.12 2.34
CA THR A 163 2.14 -13.35 1.54
C THR A 163 0.90 -14.21 1.86
N MET A 164 0.18 -13.93 2.95
CA MET A 164 -1.09 -14.64 3.27
C MET A 164 -2.15 -14.44 2.18
N ILE A 165 -2.10 -13.33 1.44
CA ILE A 165 -3.02 -13.06 0.34
C ILE A 165 -2.91 -14.09 -0.80
N ASN A 166 -1.78 -14.80 -0.88
CA ASN A 166 -1.59 -15.86 -1.87
C ASN A 166 -2.64 -16.98 -1.72
N GLY A 167 -3.22 -17.13 -0.51
CA GLY A 167 -4.28 -18.09 -0.25
C GLY A 167 -5.57 -17.85 -1.06
N ILE A 168 -5.79 -16.63 -1.53
CA ILE A 168 -6.93 -16.27 -2.41
C ILE A 168 -6.52 -16.06 -3.87
N GLY A 169 -5.31 -16.49 -4.24
CA GLY A 169 -4.82 -16.42 -5.62
C GLY A 169 -4.25 -15.07 -6.05
N VAL A 170 -4.05 -14.14 -5.12
CA VAL A 170 -3.40 -12.85 -5.37
C VAL A 170 -1.92 -12.96 -5.03
N VAL A 171 -1.03 -12.54 -5.92
CA VAL A 171 0.41 -12.54 -5.66
C VAL A 171 0.79 -11.33 -4.81
N GLY A 172 1.33 -11.60 -3.63
CA GLY A 172 1.79 -10.59 -2.68
C GLY A 172 3.21 -10.86 -2.19
N TRP A 173 3.98 -9.77 -2.00
CA TRP A 173 5.31 -9.78 -1.41
C TRP A 173 5.32 -9.02 -0.10
N GLY A 174 5.95 -9.60 0.91
CA GLY A 174 6.29 -8.88 2.14
C GLY A 174 7.69 -8.28 2.03
N VAL A 175 7.79 -6.99 2.29
CA VAL A 175 9.05 -6.22 2.28
C VAL A 175 9.16 -5.36 3.54
N GLY A 176 10.31 -4.77 3.79
CA GLY A 176 10.46 -3.73 4.81
C GLY A 176 9.84 -2.41 4.38
N GLY A 177 9.58 -1.52 5.34
CA GLY A 177 8.94 -0.22 5.06
C GLY A 177 9.73 0.68 4.11
N ILE A 178 11.06 0.56 4.09
CA ILE A 178 11.93 1.34 3.19
C ILE A 178 11.99 0.78 1.76
N GLU A 179 11.57 -0.46 1.58
CA GLU A 179 11.64 -1.19 0.31
C GLU A 179 10.32 -1.11 -0.48
N ALA A 180 9.27 -0.68 0.20
CA ALA A 180 7.95 -0.49 -0.40
C ALA A 180 7.86 0.88 -1.08
#